data_5cf0d55fa25b33d2996e79b42d747436
#
_entry.id   5cf0d55fa25b33d2996e79b42d747436
#
_cell.length_a   1.000
_cell.length_b   1.000
_cell.length_c   1.000
_cell.angle_alpha   90.00
_cell.angle_beta   90.00
_cell.angle_gamma   90.00
#
_symmetry.space_group_name_H-M   'P 1'
#
loop_
_entity.id
_entity.type
_entity.pdbx_description
1 polymer ?
#
loop_
_entity_poly.entity_id
_entity_poly.type
_entity_poly.pdbx_seq_one_letter_code
_entity_poly.pdbx_strand_id
1 'polypeptide(L)'
;MPSFAKTAVAALLLSCSCVSGFVAPSGQVPSVVAPSSAESNTALNIFSEDIPYGEESRKYRRTVYDFDAWKKHRSQDRFWRNMSTIASSGIYRGLLNEVGAVSAVAALAIVWNGLANGFTDFDGVTHEAIINGLPKLTLPMSVFTVTSPSLGLLLVFRTNASYERWDGARKMWGLMINRSRDVVRMGAQWYAPGTEKSGFLEEGAPLAEIDEEVKAEKLNRLSKSVWSFSRALARHLTPPDEDEEQFQKDVRERLEPAQAEALIASDHRPNRAMYDIGCAINDLPMHFMRRNQMDLDVAHFEDISGGCERIFGTPVPLVYSRHTARYLTAYLLMLPLGLYSGFGDSWNHIALVPSVAAISLFLFGIEELATSLEEPFSILPLIGISNKIGANCDELASFKSSLPEPPVALETTIATTSSMSEGVPKMAAPEPVVVEVEPEVEAEPEVEAVVTEVAEPKSRKFRIPFTKSRN
;
A
#
# COMPACT_ATOMS: atom_id res chain seq x y z
N MET A 1 -4.59 20.87 -55.71
CA MET A 1 -5.04 21.33 -54.39
C MET A 1 -6.17 20.55 -53.68
N PRO A 2 -6.68 19.39 -54.13
CA PRO A 2 -7.68 18.66 -53.35
C PRO A 2 -7.14 17.54 -52.45
N SER A 3 -5.85 17.15 -52.57
CA SER A 3 -5.30 15.99 -51.85
C SER A 3 -4.90 16.28 -50.42
N PHE A 4 -4.26 17.42 -50.15
CA PHE A 4 -3.71 17.75 -48.82
C PHE A 4 -4.79 18.05 -47.78
N ALA A 5 -5.87 18.73 -48.21
CA ALA A 5 -7.04 18.95 -47.32
C ALA A 5 -7.70 17.63 -46.91
N LYS A 6 -7.70 16.62 -47.79
CA LYS A 6 -8.25 15.30 -47.46
C LYS A 6 -7.37 14.51 -46.50
N THR A 7 -6.05 14.65 -46.59
CA THR A 7 -5.10 13.93 -45.69
C THR A 7 -5.05 14.59 -44.31
N ALA A 8 -5.07 15.93 -44.23
CA ALA A 8 -5.14 16.66 -42.98
C ALA A 8 -6.49 16.45 -42.28
N VAL A 9 -7.61 16.42 -43.02
CA VAL A 9 -8.93 16.11 -42.52
C VAL A 9 -9.03 14.64 -42.08
N ALA A 10 -8.36 13.72 -42.79
CA ALA A 10 -8.31 12.32 -42.38
C ALA A 10 -7.50 12.11 -41.07
N ALA A 11 -6.39 12.83 -40.90
CA ALA A 11 -5.62 12.81 -39.65
C ALA A 11 -6.40 13.45 -38.50
N LEU A 12 -7.16 14.52 -38.74
CA LEU A 12 -8.06 15.15 -37.77
C LEU A 12 -9.28 14.27 -37.44
N LEU A 13 -9.83 13.58 -38.45
CA LEU A 13 -10.97 12.67 -38.25
C LEU A 13 -10.55 11.39 -37.53
N LEU A 14 -9.34 10.90 -37.71
CA LEU A 14 -8.78 9.77 -36.95
C LEU A 14 -8.50 10.14 -35.50
N SER A 15 -8.09 11.38 -35.23
CA SER A 15 -7.92 11.86 -33.83
C SER A 15 -9.25 12.23 -33.16
N CYS A 16 -10.25 12.71 -33.92
CA CYS A 16 -11.59 13.02 -33.41
C CYS A 16 -12.51 11.79 -33.28
N SER A 17 -12.30 10.75 -34.07
CA SER A 17 -13.10 9.51 -33.97
C SER A 17 -12.84 8.72 -32.69
N CYS A 18 -11.76 9.03 -31.98
CA CYS A 18 -11.48 8.45 -30.64
C CYS A 18 -12.22 9.17 -29.50
N VAL A 19 -12.85 10.33 -29.74
CA VAL A 19 -13.46 11.16 -28.67
C VAL A 19 -15.01 11.13 -28.67
N SER A 20 -15.65 10.64 -29.73
CA SER A 20 -17.11 10.66 -29.80
C SER A 20 -17.70 9.25 -29.89
N GLY A 21 -17.87 8.64 -28.72
CA GLY A 21 -18.64 7.42 -28.68
C GLY A 21 -18.55 6.62 -27.39
N PHE A 22 -19.06 7.14 -26.29
CA PHE A 22 -19.56 6.24 -25.24
C PHE A 22 -20.63 6.95 -24.39
N VAL A 23 -21.87 6.80 -24.82
CA VAL A 23 -23.05 6.84 -23.94
C VAL A 23 -23.39 5.39 -23.66
N ALA A 24 -23.27 4.96 -22.43
CA ALA A 24 -23.56 3.60 -22.01
C ALA A 24 -25.05 3.36 -21.90
N PRO A 25 -25.59 2.22 -22.36
CA PRO A 25 -26.89 1.75 -21.93
C PRO A 25 -26.80 0.93 -20.65
N SER A 26 -27.66 1.24 -19.68
CA SER A 26 -27.93 0.49 -18.47
C SER A 26 -28.43 -0.93 -18.79
N GLY A 27 -27.79 -1.96 -18.27
CA GLY A 27 -28.27 -3.32 -18.39
C GLY A 27 -27.44 -4.37 -17.66
N GLN A 28 -28.01 -4.89 -16.59
CA GLN A 28 -27.80 -6.21 -15.95
C GLN A 28 -26.37 -6.73 -15.71
N VAL A 29 -26.08 -6.88 -14.43
CA VAL A 29 -24.88 -7.52 -13.86
C VAL A 29 -24.97 -9.04 -14.04
N PRO A 30 -24.01 -9.71 -14.68
CA PRO A 30 -23.87 -11.16 -14.59
C PRO A 30 -23.02 -11.57 -13.41
N SER A 31 -23.45 -12.62 -12.72
CA SER A 31 -22.78 -13.32 -11.63
C SER A 31 -21.36 -13.74 -11.99
N VAL A 32 -20.38 -13.37 -11.15
CA VAL A 32 -18.96 -13.69 -11.31
C VAL A 32 -18.71 -15.16 -10.96
N VAL A 33 -18.43 -15.97 -11.97
CA VAL A 33 -17.83 -17.30 -11.84
C VAL A 33 -16.32 -17.10 -11.77
N ALA A 34 -15.66 -17.74 -10.78
CA ALA A 34 -14.21 -17.73 -10.65
C ALA A 34 -13.54 -18.31 -11.92
N PRO A 35 -12.45 -17.71 -12.44
CA PRO A 35 -11.82 -18.22 -13.65
C PRO A 35 -11.06 -19.51 -13.35
N SER A 36 -11.55 -20.61 -13.92
CA SER A 36 -10.77 -21.83 -14.14
C SER A 36 -9.66 -21.51 -15.15
N SER A 37 -8.49 -22.15 -14.94
CA SER A 37 -7.34 -22.09 -15.82
C SER A 37 -7.72 -22.24 -17.30
N ALA A 38 -7.70 -21.12 -18.05
CA ALA A 38 -7.91 -21.12 -19.48
C ALA A 38 -6.61 -20.79 -20.20
N GLU A 39 -6.32 -21.64 -21.15
CA GLU A 39 -5.19 -21.62 -22.06
C GLU A 39 -5.04 -20.30 -22.83
N SER A 40 -3.80 -19.94 -23.07
CA SER A 40 -3.38 -18.76 -23.82
C SER A 40 -3.84 -18.82 -25.27
N ASN A 41 -4.88 -18.09 -25.60
CA ASN A 41 -5.11 -17.64 -26.97
C ASN A 41 -4.62 -16.19 -27.08
N THR A 42 -3.38 -16.02 -27.53
CA THR A 42 -2.75 -14.74 -27.81
C THR A 42 -3.25 -14.20 -29.14
N ALA A 43 -4.51 -13.77 -29.21
CA ALA A 43 -4.94 -12.85 -30.24
C ALA A 43 -4.97 -11.45 -29.60
N LEU A 44 -4.27 -10.50 -30.19
CA LEU A 44 -4.25 -9.09 -29.81
C LEU A 44 -5.68 -8.50 -29.94
N ASN A 45 -6.52 -8.73 -28.97
CA ASN A 45 -7.74 -7.95 -28.80
C ASN A 45 -7.36 -6.65 -28.06
N ILE A 46 -6.85 -5.70 -28.83
CA ILE A 46 -6.43 -4.36 -28.36
C ILE A 46 -7.63 -3.58 -27.78
N PHE A 47 -8.85 -3.99 -28.09
CA PHE A 47 -10.13 -3.36 -27.70
C PHE A 47 -11.14 -4.34 -27.10
N SER A 48 -10.69 -5.30 -26.27
CA SER A 48 -11.68 -6.11 -25.55
C SER A 48 -12.32 -5.23 -24.47
N GLU A 49 -13.62 -5.05 -24.56
CA GLU A 49 -14.45 -4.33 -23.58
C GLU A 49 -14.45 -5.03 -22.20
N ASP A 50 -13.96 -6.26 -22.14
CA ASP A 50 -13.99 -7.13 -20.97
C ASP A 50 -12.83 -6.88 -19.96
N ILE A 51 -11.84 -6.02 -20.27
CA ILE A 51 -10.75 -5.72 -19.35
C ILE A 51 -11.08 -4.43 -18.60
N PRO A 52 -11.39 -4.51 -17.30
CA PRO A 52 -11.69 -3.33 -16.49
C PRO A 52 -10.49 -2.39 -16.39
N TYR A 53 -10.75 -1.09 -16.40
CA TYR A 53 -9.73 -0.05 -16.26
C TYR A 53 -10.19 1.02 -15.27
N GLY A 54 -9.28 1.93 -14.92
CA GLY A 54 -9.57 2.97 -13.92
C GLY A 54 -9.80 2.36 -12.53
N GLU A 55 -10.79 2.86 -11.81
CA GLU A 55 -11.10 2.45 -10.43
C GLU A 55 -11.43 0.95 -10.34
N GLU A 56 -12.19 0.41 -11.25
CA GLU A 56 -12.54 -1.01 -11.27
C GLU A 56 -11.34 -1.95 -11.41
N SER A 57 -10.24 -1.48 -12.02
CA SER A 57 -9.02 -2.28 -12.18
C SER A 57 -8.27 -2.50 -10.86
N ARG A 58 -8.53 -1.70 -9.82
CA ARG A 58 -7.79 -1.75 -8.55
C ARG A 58 -7.96 -3.10 -7.86
N LYS A 59 -9.15 -3.67 -7.85
CA LYS A 59 -9.43 -4.98 -7.26
C LYS A 59 -8.63 -6.14 -7.88
N TYR A 60 -8.27 -6.05 -9.17
CA TYR A 60 -7.47 -7.07 -9.85
C TYR A 60 -5.97 -7.02 -9.48
N ARG A 61 -5.53 -5.98 -8.77
CA ARG A 61 -4.16 -5.85 -8.25
C ARG A 61 -3.99 -6.50 -6.88
N ARG A 62 -5.10 -6.95 -6.23
CA ARG A 62 -5.13 -7.62 -4.93
C ARG A 62 -4.61 -9.06 -5.04
N THR A 63 -3.33 -9.24 -5.30
CA THR A 63 -2.71 -10.57 -5.49
C THR A 63 -1.88 -10.99 -4.30
N VAL A 64 -2.05 -12.25 -3.86
CA VAL A 64 -1.15 -12.90 -2.90
C VAL A 64 -0.11 -13.67 -3.70
N TYR A 65 1.17 -13.35 -3.49
CA TYR A 65 2.26 -14.02 -4.19
C TYR A 65 2.58 -15.37 -3.55
N ASP A 66 2.66 -16.40 -4.39
CA ASP A 66 3.18 -17.73 -4.10
C ASP A 66 4.49 -17.99 -4.86
N PHE A 67 5.04 -19.21 -4.73
CA PHE A 67 6.29 -19.58 -5.41
C PHE A 67 6.20 -19.51 -6.94
N ASP A 68 5.06 -19.87 -7.51
CA ASP A 68 4.85 -19.89 -8.96
C ASP A 68 4.68 -18.46 -9.49
N ALA A 69 3.97 -17.60 -8.79
CA ALA A 69 3.88 -16.18 -9.10
C ALA A 69 5.26 -15.52 -9.08
N TRP A 70 6.10 -15.82 -8.07
CA TRP A 70 7.48 -15.33 -8.01
C TRP A 70 8.35 -15.84 -9.15
N LYS A 71 8.22 -17.13 -9.52
CA LYS A 71 8.94 -17.71 -10.65
C LYS A 71 8.56 -17.02 -11.97
N LYS A 72 7.27 -16.81 -12.19
CA LYS A 72 6.74 -16.07 -13.33
C LYS A 72 7.21 -14.62 -13.35
N HIS A 73 7.21 -13.93 -12.19
CA HIS A 73 7.64 -12.53 -12.06
C HIS A 73 9.13 -12.35 -12.41
N ARG A 74 9.99 -13.32 -12.02
CA ARG A 74 11.44 -13.29 -12.30
C ARG A 74 11.85 -13.88 -13.65
N SER A 75 10.88 -14.34 -14.48
CA SER A 75 11.19 -14.96 -15.78
C SER A 75 11.89 -13.98 -16.72
N GLN A 76 12.72 -14.50 -17.62
CA GLN A 76 13.43 -13.70 -18.63
C GLN A 76 12.45 -13.05 -19.60
N ASP A 77 11.30 -13.70 -19.86
CA ASP A 77 10.27 -13.21 -20.79
C ASP A 77 9.45 -12.04 -20.25
N ARG A 78 9.70 -11.62 -19.00
CA ARG A 78 8.90 -10.57 -18.33
C ARG A 78 8.81 -9.27 -19.13
N PHE A 79 9.89 -8.88 -19.82
CA PHE A 79 9.91 -7.64 -20.61
C PHE A 79 8.95 -7.72 -21.78
N TRP A 80 9.02 -8.79 -22.57
CA TRP A 80 8.14 -8.98 -23.72
C TRP A 80 6.68 -9.15 -23.31
N ARG A 81 6.43 -9.87 -22.24
CA ARG A 81 5.09 -10.00 -21.67
C ARG A 81 4.53 -8.65 -21.22
N ASN A 82 5.31 -7.85 -20.49
CA ASN A 82 4.87 -6.52 -20.06
C ASN A 82 4.66 -5.57 -21.24
N MET A 83 5.48 -5.68 -22.28
CA MET A 83 5.32 -4.91 -23.50
C MET A 83 4.07 -5.31 -24.29
N SER A 84 3.80 -6.61 -24.42
CA SER A 84 2.62 -7.11 -25.14
C SER A 84 1.30 -6.76 -24.44
N THR A 85 1.32 -6.53 -23.12
CA THR A 85 0.14 -6.14 -22.33
C THR A 85 -0.02 -4.63 -22.16
N ILE A 86 0.80 -3.80 -22.80
CA ILE A 86 0.75 -2.34 -22.63
C ILE A 86 -0.60 -1.76 -23.06
N ALA A 87 -1.17 -2.25 -24.15
CA ALA A 87 -2.45 -1.79 -24.67
C ALA A 87 -3.66 -2.21 -23.82
N SER A 88 -3.53 -3.32 -23.05
CA SER A 88 -4.55 -3.80 -22.12
C SER A 88 -4.36 -3.28 -20.69
N SER A 89 -3.29 -2.52 -20.43
CA SER A 89 -3.02 -1.95 -19.12
C SER A 89 -4.08 -0.93 -18.74
N GLY A 90 -4.72 -1.13 -17.56
CA GLY A 90 -5.71 -0.20 -17.03
C GLY A 90 -5.16 1.23 -16.83
N ILE A 91 -3.89 1.36 -16.48
CA ILE A 91 -3.22 2.67 -16.32
C ILE A 91 -3.16 3.39 -17.67
N TYR A 92 -2.63 2.73 -18.70
CA TYR A 92 -2.47 3.37 -20.03
C TYR A 92 -3.81 3.67 -20.70
N ARG A 93 -4.81 2.81 -20.53
CA ARG A 93 -6.16 3.06 -21.05
C ARG A 93 -6.83 4.25 -20.36
N GLY A 94 -6.59 4.42 -19.05
CA GLY A 94 -7.10 5.57 -18.30
C GLY A 94 -6.49 6.89 -18.72
N LEU A 95 -5.30 6.89 -19.33
CA LEU A 95 -4.56 8.10 -19.75
C LEU A 95 -4.80 8.52 -21.21
N LEU A 96 -5.68 7.83 -21.93
CA LEU A 96 -5.90 8.12 -23.35
C LEU A 96 -6.40 9.54 -23.62
N ASN A 97 -7.19 10.12 -22.72
CA ASN A 97 -7.70 11.47 -22.85
C ASN A 97 -6.59 12.52 -22.72
N GLU A 98 -5.72 12.36 -21.72
CA GLU A 98 -4.59 13.24 -21.43
C GLU A 98 -3.54 13.19 -22.56
N VAL A 99 -3.19 11.97 -22.99
CA VAL A 99 -2.29 11.75 -24.11
C VAL A 99 -2.89 12.27 -25.41
N GLY A 100 -4.19 12.07 -25.62
CA GLY A 100 -4.94 12.60 -26.75
C GLY A 100 -4.93 14.13 -26.80
N ALA A 101 -5.09 14.80 -25.65
CA ALA A 101 -5.03 16.26 -25.56
C ALA A 101 -3.65 16.80 -25.96
N VAL A 102 -2.57 16.20 -25.45
CA VAL A 102 -1.19 16.59 -25.80
C VAL A 102 -0.91 16.33 -27.27
N SER A 103 -1.36 15.19 -27.81
CA SER A 103 -1.22 14.85 -29.24
C SER A 103 -2.00 15.81 -30.13
N ALA A 104 -3.17 16.26 -29.70
CA ALA A 104 -3.97 17.28 -30.43
C ALA A 104 -3.24 18.62 -30.48
N VAL A 105 -2.59 19.05 -29.40
CA VAL A 105 -1.74 20.26 -29.42
C VAL A 105 -0.60 20.11 -30.40
N ALA A 106 0.05 18.94 -30.46
CA ALA A 106 1.10 18.67 -31.45
C ALA A 106 0.58 18.76 -32.90
N ALA A 107 -0.57 18.14 -33.18
CA ALA A 107 -1.21 18.20 -34.48
C ALA A 107 -1.61 19.64 -34.88
N LEU A 108 -2.17 20.38 -33.94
CA LEU A 108 -2.50 21.82 -34.14
C LEU A 108 -1.25 22.65 -34.43
N ALA A 109 -0.15 22.41 -33.71
CA ALA A 109 1.11 23.12 -33.96
C ALA A 109 1.68 22.82 -35.38
N ILE A 110 1.57 21.58 -35.84
CA ILE A 110 1.99 21.18 -37.22
C ILE A 110 1.14 21.89 -38.24
N VAL A 111 -0.19 21.85 -38.10
CA VAL A 111 -1.11 22.47 -39.08
C VAL A 111 -0.91 23.99 -39.08
N TRP A 112 -0.86 24.64 -37.92
CA TRP A 112 -0.66 26.09 -37.81
C TRP A 112 0.67 26.53 -38.45
N ASN A 113 1.75 25.86 -38.11
CA ASN A 113 3.08 26.23 -38.64
C ASN A 113 3.18 25.90 -40.13
N GLY A 114 2.53 24.84 -40.63
CA GLY A 114 2.43 24.58 -42.06
C GLY A 114 1.69 25.65 -42.83
N LEU A 115 0.60 26.18 -42.26
CA LEU A 115 -0.16 27.28 -42.86
C LEU A 115 0.60 28.61 -42.82
N ALA A 116 1.33 28.86 -41.72
CA ALA A 116 2.01 30.13 -41.45
C ALA A 116 3.38 30.27 -42.18
N ASN A 117 4.13 29.16 -42.33
CA ASN A 117 5.51 29.17 -42.83
C ASN A 117 5.75 28.29 -44.06
N GLY A 118 4.69 27.59 -44.54
CA GLY A 118 4.85 26.59 -45.57
C GLY A 118 5.35 25.24 -45.01
N PHE A 119 5.49 24.26 -45.87
CA PHE A 119 5.96 22.92 -45.51
C PHE A 119 6.63 22.25 -46.72
N THR A 120 7.46 21.25 -46.44
CA THR A 120 8.05 20.40 -47.46
C THR A 120 7.28 19.09 -47.54
N ASP A 121 6.83 18.70 -48.74
CA ASP A 121 6.09 17.47 -49.02
C ASP A 121 7.03 16.25 -49.00
N PHE A 122 6.42 15.04 -49.06
CA PHE A 122 7.16 13.77 -49.11
C PHE A 122 8.09 13.69 -50.33
N ASP A 123 7.74 14.36 -51.44
CA ASP A 123 8.52 14.43 -52.66
C ASP A 123 9.63 15.49 -52.61
N GLY A 124 9.84 16.13 -51.46
CA GLY A 124 10.84 17.17 -51.28
C GLY A 124 10.49 18.54 -51.91
N VAL A 125 9.23 18.70 -52.33
CA VAL A 125 8.74 19.97 -52.88
C VAL A 125 8.35 20.91 -51.74
N THR A 126 8.90 22.11 -51.70
CA THR A 126 8.55 23.15 -50.75
C THR A 126 7.32 23.93 -51.18
N HIS A 127 6.31 23.96 -50.33
CA HIS A 127 5.11 24.76 -50.50
C HIS A 127 5.23 26.05 -49.70
N GLU A 128 4.93 27.18 -50.32
CA GLU A 128 4.92 28.47 -49.62
C GLU A 128 3.80 28.59 -48.61
N ALA A 129 3.96 29.53 -47.67
CA ALA A 129 2.97 29.85 -46.66
C ALA A 129 1.62 30.20 -47.30
N ILE A 130 0.53 29.60 -46.84
CA ILE A 130 -0.82 29.88 -47.32
C ILE A 130 -1.34 31.21 -46.75
N ILE A 131 -0.95 31.56 -45.53
CA ILE A 131 -1.33 32.78 -44.84
C ILE A 131 -0.04 33.53 -44.44
N ASN A 132 0.31 34.56 -45.17
CA ASN A 132 1.47 35.38 -44.86
C ASN A 132 1.24 36.26 -43.64
N GLY A 133 2.22 36.35 -42.74
CA GLY A 133 2.18 37.24 -41.57
C GLY A 133 1.70 36.61 -40.28
N LEU A 134 1.40 35.29 -40.28
CA LEU A 134 1.14 34.58 -39.01
C LEU A 134 2.47 34.26 -38.29
N PRO A 135 2.51 34.43 -36.95
CA PRO A 135 3.70 34.08 -36.18
C PRO A 135 3.88 32.55 -36.11
N LYS A 136 5.13 32.09 -36.19
CA LYS A 136 5.49 30.68 -35.98
C LYS A 136 5.18 30.30 -34.52
N LEU A 137 4.42 29.23 -34.36
CA LEU A 137 4.02 28.72 -33.03
C LEU A 137 5.08 27.73 -32.52
N THR A 138 6.16 28.28 -31.95
CA THR A 138 7.29 27.51 -31.41
C THR A 138 7.80 28.16 -30.13
N LEU A 139 8.32 27.32 -29.23
CA LEU A 139 8.98 27.76 -28.00
C LEU A 139 10.45 27.34 -28.00
N PRO A 140 11.35 28.12 -27.35
CA PRO A 140 12.75 27.70 -27.22
C PRO A 140 12.84 26.44 -26.36
N MET A 141 13.56 25.42 -26.85
CA MET A 141 13.76 24.16 -26.12
C MET A 141 14.52 24.36 -24.79
N SER A 142 15.29 25.43 -24.68
CA SER A 142 16.00 25.80 -23.44
C SER A 142 15.08 25.95 -22.22
N VAL A 143 13.83 26.40 -22.40
CA VAL A 143 12.84 26.53 -21.32
C VAL A 143 12.55 25.14 -20.73
N PHE A 144 12.36 24.13 -21.59
CA PHE A 144 12.09 22.76 -21.18
C PHE A 144 13.33 22.12 -20.55
N THR A 145 14.51 22.35 -21.08
CA THR A 145 15.78 21.82 -20.56
C THR A 145 16.06 22.34 -19.14
N VAL A 146 15.76 23.61 -18.85
CA VAL A 146 15.95 24.20 -17.51
C VAL A 146 14.89 23.72 -16.51
N THR A 147 13.65 23.50 -16.97
CA THR A 147 12.54 23.15 -16.08
C THR A 147 12.37 21.62 -15.89
N SER A 148 12.86 20.78 -16.81
CA SER A 148 12.71 19.32 -16.73
C SER A 148 13.34 18.69 -15.49
N PRO A 149 14.52 19.11 -14.96
CA PRO A 149 15.07 18.53 -13.74
C PRO A 149 14.16 18.77 -12.53
N SER A 150 13.56 19.96 -12.43
CA SER A 150 12.62 20.28 -11.33
C SER A 150 11.36 19.43 -11.43
N LEU A 151 10.81 19.22 -12.63
CA LEU A 151 9.66 18.35 -12.83
C LEU A 151 10.02 16.89 -12.49
N GLY A 152 11.15 16.40 -12.95
CA GLY A 152 11.62 15.05 -12.64
C GLY A 152 11.78 14.82 -11.14
N LEU A 153 12.37 15.79 -10.43
CA LEU A 153 12.54 15.73 -8.98
C LEU A 153 11.18 15.71 -8.25
N LEU A 154 10.22 16.53 -8.67
CA LEU A 154 8.86 16.53 -8.11
C LEU A 154 8.16 15.19 -8.30
N LEU A 155 8.28 14.59 -9.48
CA LEU A 155 7.71 13.27 -9.76
C LEU A 155 8.34 12.17 -8.88
N VAL A 156 9.67 12.20 -8.69
CA VAL A 156 10.37 11.27 -7.80
C VAL A 156 9.87 11.40 -6.35
N PHE A 157 9.81 12.62 -5.81
CA PHE A 157 9.29 12.85 -4.46
C PHE A 157 7.82 12.41 -4.34
N ARG A 158 7.01 12.68 -5.33
CA ARG A 158 5.60 12.27 -5.37
C ARG A 158 5.47 10.75 -5.30
N THR A 159 6.23 10.05 -6.13
CA THR A 159 6.22 8.58 -6.19
C THR A 159 6.73 7.96 -4.89
N ASN A 160 7.82 8.51 -4.31
CA ASN A 160 8.38 8.02 -3.06
C ASN A 160 7.40 8.21 -1.90
N ALA A 161 6.75 9.39 -1.77
CA ALA A 161 5.76 9.63 -0.74
C ALA A 161 4.58 8.65 -0.83
N SER A 162 4.11 8.34 -2.03
CA SER A 162 3.03 7.37 -2.24
C SER A 162 3.49 5.93 -1.95
N TYR A 163 4.72 5.57 -2.33
CA TYR A 163 5.31 4.26 -2.02
C TYR A 163 5.47 4.04 -0.51
N GLU A 164 5.92 5.04 0.24
CA GLU A 164 6.03 4.96 1.71
C GLU A 164 4.68 4.70 2.38
N ARG A 165 3.60 5.25 1.84
CA ARG A 165 2.23 4.98 2.32
C ARG A 165 1.84 3.52 2.08
N TRP A 166 2.09 3.01 0.88
CA TRP A 166 1.84 1.61 0.54
C TRP A 166 2.68 0.65 1.40
N ASP A 167 3.97 0.92 1.58
CA ASP A 167 4.86 0.13 2.41
C ASP A 167 4.44 0.16 3.88
N GLY A 168 4.07 1.34 4.39
CA GLY A 168 3.52 1.51 5.74
C GLY A 168 2.28 0.66 5.98
N ALA A 169 1.30 0.72 5.08
CA ALA A 169 0.09 -0.10 5.15
C ALA A 169 0.42 -1.60 5.12
N ARG A 170 1.33 -2.01 4.21
CA ARG A 170 1.76 -3.41 4.11
C ARG A 170 2.49 -3.90 5.36
N LYS A 171 3.30 -3.06 6.00
CA LYS A 171 3.96 -3.34 7.28
C LYS A 171 2.94 -3.52 8.41
N MET A 172 1.94 -2.64 8.53
CA MET A 172 0.86 -2.77 9.52
C MET A 172 0.14 -4.12 9.40
N TRP A 173 -0.21 -4.53 8.19
CA TRP A 173 -0.82 -5.85 7.94
C TRP A 173 0.15 -7.01 8.18
N GLY A 174 1.45 -6.80 8.02
CA GLY A 174 2.49 -7.76 8.43
C GLY A 174 2.56 -7.95 9.94
N LEU A 175 2.54 -6.85 10.69
CA LEU A 175 2.51 -6.86 12.16
C LEU A 175 1.24 -7.54 12.67
N MET A 176 0.08 -7.28 12.06
CA MET A 176 -1.18 -7.95 12.42
C MET A 176 -1.06 -9.48 12.35
N ILE A 177 -0.46 -10.03 11.28
CA ILE A 177 -0.23 -11.48 11.16
C ILE A 177 0.59 -11.98 12.35
N ASN A 178 1.68 -11.28 12.70
CA ASN A 178 2.57 -11.69 13.79
C ASN A 178 1.87 -11.64 15.15
N ARG A 179 1.22 -10.54 15.47
CA ARG A 179 0.51 -10.36 16.75
C ARG A 179 -0.67 -11.33 16.91
N SER A 180 -1.39 -11.60 15.82
CA SER A 180 -2.46 -12.60 15.82
C SER A 180 -1.94 -13.99 16.23
N ARG A 181 -0.80 -14.39 15.67
CA ARG A 181 -0.13 -15.65 16.02
C ARG A 181 0.35 -15.66 17.47
N ASP A 182 0.94 -14.56 17.96
CA ASP A 182 1.45 -14.45 19.30
C ASP A 182 0.34 -14.58 20.34
N VAL A 183 -0.76 -13.88 20.18
CA VAL A 183 -1.90 -13.94 21.11
C VAL A 183 -2.46 -15.37 21.21
N VAL A 184 -2.69 -16.05 20.08
CA VAL A 184 -3.24 -17.41 20.09
C VAL A 184 -2.20 -18.41 20.63
N ARG A 185 -0.92 -18.29 20.25
CA ARG A 185 0.17 -19.12 20.79
C ARG A 185 0.27 -19.00 22.31
N MET A 186 0.26 -17.77 22.83
CA MET A 186 0.31 -17.53 24.28
C MET A 186 -0.92 -18.10 24.98
N GLY A 187 -2.11 -17.92 24.42
CA GLY A 187 -3.33 -18.54 24.96
C GLY A 187 -3.23 -20.05 25.06
N ALA A 188 -2.71 -20.71 24.02
CA ALA A 188 -2.52 -22.15 23.98
C ALA A 188 -1.47 -22.67 24.98
N GLN A 189 -0.34 -21.97 25.09
CA GLN A 189 0.79 -22.39 25.94
C GLN A 189 0.63 -22.02 27.41
N TRP A 190 -0.13 -20.95 27.70
CA TRP A 190 -0.26 -20.42 29.05
C TRP A 190 -1.58 -20.82 29.73
N TYR A 191 -2.36 -21.66 29.08
CA TYR A 191 -3.57 -22.25 29.65
C TYR A 191 -3.23 -23.10 30.87
N ALA A 192 -3.63 -22.65 32.06
CA ALA A 192 -3.28 -23.28 33.33
C ALA A 192 -4.39 -23.06 34.37
N PRO A 193 -5.41 -23.96 34.42
CA PRO A 193 -6.49 -23.87 35.41
C PRO A 193 -5.95 -23.93 36.83
N GLY A 194 -6.57 -23.15 37.75
CA GLY A 194 -6.18 -23.09 39.16
C GLY A 194 -5.10 -22.04 39.48
N THR A 195 -4.53 -21.37 38.45
CA THR A 195 -3.49 -20.34 38.66
C THR A 195 -4.05 -18.92 38.70
N GLU A 196 -5.33 -18.73 38.48
CA GLU A 196 -5.96 -17.42 38.32
C GLU A 196 -5.96 -16.56 39.59
N LYS A 197 -6.00 -17.20 40.75
CA LYS A 197 -6.19 -16.53 42.05
C LYS A 197 -4.93 -16.37 42.88
N SER A 198 -3.86 -17.09 42.57
CA SER A 198 -2.63 -17.03 43.36
C SER A 198 -1.64 -16.08 42.73
N GLY A 199 -1.27 -15.02 43.41
CA GLY A 199 -0.15 -14.14 43.00
C GLY A 199 1.19 -14.88 42.98
N PHE A 200 1.29 -15.99 43.70
CA PHE A 200 2.40 -16.94 43.68
C PHE A 200 1.79 -18.35 43.70
N LEU A 201 2.28 -19.23 42.85
CA LEU A 201 2.00 -20.65 42.97
C LEU A 201 2.44 -21.07 44.37
N GLU A 202 1.53 -21.48 45.25
CA GLU A 202 1.91 -22.18 46.46
C GLU A 202 2.69 -23.42 46.02
N GLU A 203 3.94 -23.52 46.46
CA GLU A 203 4.81 -24.65 46.14
C GLU A 203 4.10 -25.92 46.63
N GLY A 204 3.62 -26.77 45.69
CA GLY A 204 2.94 -28.00 45.98
C GLY A 204 1.42 -28.01 45.81
N ALA A 205 0.76 -26.92 45.35
CA ALA A 205 -0.64 -27.00 44.97
C ALA A 205 -0.78 -27.87 43.68
N PRO A 206 -1.63 -28.92 43.71
CA PRO A 206 -1.84 -29.73 42.53
C PRO A 206 -2.46 -28.83 41.43
N LEU A 207 -1.85 -28.83 40.25
CA LEU A 207 -2.45 -28.20 39.08
C LEU A 207 -3.79 -28.88 38.79
N ALA A 208 -4.86 -28.10 38.63
CA ALA A 208 -6.15 -28.66 38.25
C ALA A 208 -6.02 -29.43 36.92
N GLU A 209 -6.71 -30.56 36.85
CA GLU A 209 -6.74 -31.38 35.65
C GLU A 209 -7.24 -30.54 34.46
N ILE A 210 -6.52 -30.59 33.34
CA ILE A 210 -6.87 -29.83 32.14
C ILE A 210 -7.92 -30.64 31.38
N ASP A 211 -9.13 -30.11 31.30
CA ASP A 211 -10.14 -30.60 30.36
C ASP A 211 -9.79 -30.12 28.94
N GLU A 212 -9.32 -31.03 28.12
CA GLU A 212 -8.88 -30.73 26.76
C GLU A 212 -10.02 -30.28 25.84
N GLU A 213 -11.27 -30.67 26.09
CA GLU A 213 -12.43 -30.22 25.32
C GLU A 213 -12.74 -28.75 25.64
N VAL A 214 -12.79 -28.40 26.92
CA VAL A 214 -13.00 -27.02 27.38
C VAL A 214 -11.85 -26.10 26.92
N LYS A 215 -10.62 -26.59 26.98
CA LYS A 215 -9.46 -25.85 26.46
C LYS A 215 -9.59 -25.60 24.96
N ALA A 216 -9.91 -26.61 24.19
CA ALA A 216 -10.08 -26.50 22.74
C ALA A 216 -11.21 -25.52 22.38
N GLU A 217 -12.35 -25.54 23.10
CA GLU A 217 -13.44 -24.59 22.90
C GLU A 217 -13.01 -23.15 23.16
N LYS A 218 -12.35 -22.88 24.29
CA LYS A 218 -11.87 -21.53 24.66
C LYS A 218 -10.81 -21.02 23.67
N LEU A 219 -9.87 -21.87 23.24
CA LEU A 219 -8.86 -21.50 22.24
C LEU A 219 -9.49 -21.26 20.87
N ASN A 220 -10.48 -22.03 20.46
CA ASN A 220 -11.24 -21.79 19.23
C ASN A 220 -11.97 -20.46 19.26
N ARG A 221 -12.58 -20.11 20.43
CA ARG A 221 -13.21 -18.80 20.62
C ARG A 221 -12.19 -17.66 20.50
N LEU A 222 -11.00 -17.81 21.10
CA LEU A 222 -9.93 -16.84 20.98
C LEU A 222 -9.47 -16.70 19.52
N SER A 223 -9.21 -17.81 18.82
CA SER A 223 -8.81 -17.83 17.41
C SER A 223 -9.82 -17.09 16.52
N LYS A 224 -11.11 -17.40 16.69
CA LYS A 224 -12.19 -16.76 15.94
C LYS A 224 -12.30 -15.27 16.24
N SER A 225 -12.12 -14.85 17.50
CA SER A 225 -12.15 -13.44 17.90
C SER A 225 -10.97 -12.66 17.32
N VAL A 226 -9.76 -13.23 17.31
CA VAL A 226 -8.58 -12.63 16.66
C VAL A 226 -8.78 -12.50 15.14
N TRP A 227 -9.31 -13.53 14.49
CA TRP A 227 -9.64 -13.44 13.07
C TRP A 227 -10.68 -12.36 12.80
N SER A 228 -11.72 -12.24 13.64
CA SER A 228 -12.80 -11.27 13.44
C SER A 228 -12.29 -9.83 13.41
N PHE A 229 -11.25 -9.51 14.18
CA PHE A 229 -10.61 -8.20 14.14
C PHE A 229 -9.98 -7.93 12.76
N SER A 230 -9.18 -8.87 12.26
CA SER A 230 -8.54 -8.71 10.96
C SER A 230 -9.57 -8.59 9.82
N ARG A 231 -10.67 -9.32 9.90
CA ARG A 231 -11.76 -9.28 8.90
C ARG A 231 -12.58 -7.99 9.00
N ALA A 232 -12.84 -7.53 10.23
CA ALA A 232 -13.53 -6.26 10.49
C ALA A 232 -12.71 -5.06 9.99
N LEU A 233 -11.40 -5.05 10.23
CA LEU A 233 -10.51 -4.00 9.74
C LEU A 233 -10.41 -4.03 8.21
N ALA A 234 -10.34 -5.21 7.58
CA ALA A 234 -10.39 -5.32 6.11
C ALA A 234 -11.66 -4.69 5.55
N ARG A 235 -12.82 -4.98 6.18
CA ARG A 235 -14.10 -4.38 5.80
C ARG A 235 -14.15 -2.88 6.03
N HIS A 236 -13.58 -2.39 7.13
CA HIS A 236 -13.53 -0.96 7.47
C HIS A 236 -12.74 -0.13 6.44
N LEU A 237 -11.73 -0.74 5.82
CA LEU A 237 -10.84 -0.13 4.83
C LEU A 237 -11.24 -0.39 3.36
N THR A 238 -12.34 -1.10 3.13
CA THR A 238 -12.86 -1.43 1.79
C THR A 238 -14.21 -0.73 1.59
N PRO A 239 -14.55 -0.23 0.38
CA PRO A 239 -15.86 0.36 0.10
C PRO A 239 -17.03 -0.58 0.47
N PRO A 240 -18.14 -0.04 1.01
CA PRO A 240 -19.26 -0.85 1.45
C PRO A 240 -19.89 -1.72 0.36
N ASP A 241 -19.99 -1.20 -0.83
CA ASP A 241 -20.55 -1.84 -2.01
C ASP A 241 -19.74 -3.05 -2.51
N GLU A 242 -18.46 -3.11 -2.15
CA GLU A 242 -17.57 -4.20 -2.58
C GLU A 242 -17.57 -5.41 -1.61
N ASP A 243 -17.76 -5.22 -0.32
CA ASP A 243 -17.44 -6.25 0.67
C ASP A 243 -18.48 -6.44 1.81
N GLU A 244 -19.55 -5.65 1.88
CA GLU A 244 -20.49 -5.72 3.01
C GLU A 244 -21.22 -7.06 3.10
N GLU A 245 -21.74 -7.56 1.99
CA GLU A 245 -22.47 -8.83 1.97
C GLU A 245 -21.55 -10.00 2.31
N GLN A 246 -20.36 -10.01 1.72
CA GLN A 246 -19.39 -11.06 1.99
C GLN A 246 -18.89 -11.02 3.43
N PHE A 247 -18.66 -9.83 3.99
CA PHE A 247 -18.29 -9.66 5.40
C PHE A 247 -19.34 -10.26 6.33
N GLN A 248 -20.62 -9.92 6.14
CA GLN A 248 -21.69 -10.42 6.99
C GLN A 248 -21.82 -11.95 6.90
N LYS A 249 -21.65 -12.50 5.71
CA LYS A 249 -21.64 -13.95 5.50
C LYS A 249 -20.47 -14.61 6.23
N ASP A 250 -19.24 -14.13 6.02
CA ASP A 250 -18.03 -14.68 6.64
C ASP A 250 -18.13 -14.67 8.17
N VAL A 251 -18.66 -13.58 8.74
CA VAL A 251 -18.80 -13.39 10.19
C VAL A 251 -19.85 -14.36 10.76
N ARG A 252 -21.03 -14.50 10.11
CA ARG A 252 -22.08 -15.41 10.56
C ARG A 252 -21.69 -16.88 10.43
N GLU A 253 -20.88 -17.23 9.44
CA GLU A 253 -20.40 -18.61 9.25
C GLU A 253 -19.36 -19.01 10.29
N ARG A 254 -18.57 -18.06 10.81
CA ARG A 254 -17.42 -18.37 11.65
C ARG A 254 -17.60 -18.06 13.13
N LEU A 255 -18.32 -17.03 13.50
CA LEU A 255 -18.51 -16.60 14.88
C LEU A 255 -19.79 -17.19 15.49
N GLU A 256 -19.84 -17.15 16.83
CA GLU A 256 -21.09 -17.43 17.54
C GLU A 256 -22.18 -16.42 17.16
N PRO A 257 -23.46 -16.83 17.04
CA PRO A 257 -24.52 -15.98 16.53
C PRO A 257 -24.63 -14.63 17.25
N ALA A 258 -24.51 -14.63 18.58
CA ALA A 258 -24.59 -13.40 19.39
C ALA A 258 -23.40 -12.47 19.13
N GLN A 259 -22.19 -13.02 18.98
CA GLN A 259 -20.97 -12.26 18.66
C GLN A 259 -21.03 -11.70 17.23
N ALA A 260 -21.50 -12.52 16.28
CA ALA A 260 -21.64 -12.12 14.89
C ALA A 260 -22.59 -10.92 14.72
N GLU A 261 -23.78 -10.99 15.27
CA GLU A 261 -24.76 -9.91 15.16
C GLU A 261 -24.31 -8.64 15.90
N ALA A 262 -23.67 -8.80 17.08
CA ALA A 262 -23.10 -7.66 17.81
C ALA A 262 -21.98 -6.96 17.02
N LEU A 263 -21.13 -7.73 16.31
CA LEU A 263 -20.07 -7.19 15.45
C LEU A 263 -20.67 -6.48 14.23
N ILE A 264 -21.66 -7.07 13.58
CA ILE A 264 -22.32 -6.51 12.38
C ILE A 264 -23.05 -5.20 12.74
N ALA A 265 -23.72 -5.16 13.88
CA ALA A 265 -24.49 -4.00 14.34
C ALA A 265 -23.63 -2.85 14.86
N SER A 266 -22.35 -3.06 15.10
CA SER A 266 -21.47 -2.04 15.67
C SER A 266 -21.08 -0.98 14.64
N ASP A 267 -21.08 0.30 15.03
CA ASP A 267 -20.62 1.42 14.21
C ASP A 267 -19.12 1.28 13.87
N HIS A 268 -18.31 1.00 14.90
CA HIS A 268 -16.88 0.79 14.74
C HIS A 268 -16.52 -0.69 14.98
N ARG A 269 -16.64 -1.49 13.93
CA ARG A 269 -16.46 -2.94 13.96
C ARG A 269 -15.08 -3.41 14.45
N PRO A 270 -13.95 -2.76 14.06
CA PRO A 270 -12.64 -3.13 14.61
C PRO A 270 -12.57 -3.00 16.13
N ASN A 271 -13.10 -1.92 16.72
CA ASN A 271 -13.12 -1.74 18.18
C ASN A 271 -13.97 -2.81 18.86
N ARG A 272 -15.12 -3.17 18.27
CA ARG A 272 -15.95 -4.26 18.79
C ARG A 272 -15.21 -5.60 18.79
N ALA A 273 -14.50 -5.91 17.71
CA ALA A 273 -13.72 -7.14 17.62
C ALA A 273 -12.57 -7.17 18.64
N MET A 274 -11.89 -6.04 18.89
CA MET A 274 -10.87 -5.94 19.95
C MET A 274 -11.46 -6.18 21.35
N TYR A 275 -12.64 -5.62 21.62
CA TYR A 275 -13.36 -5.91 22.87
C TYR A 275 -13.64 -7.40 23.02
N ASP A 276 -14.08 -8.07 21.96
CA ASP A 276 -14.37 -9.51 21.97
C ASP A 276 -13.09 -10.35 22.17
N ILE A 277 -11.93 -9.91 21.66
CA ILE A 277 -10.63 -10.53 21.95
C ILE A 277 -10.31 -10.43 23.44
N GLY A 278 -10.48 -9.25 24.05
CA GLY A 278 -10.28 -9.06 25.50
C GLY A 278 -11.19 -9.97 26.32
N CYS A 279 -12.45 -10.11 25.93
CA CYS A 279 -13.38 -11.07 26.57
C CYS A 279 -12.89 -12.52 26.44
N ALA A 280 -12.42 -12.92 25.27
CA ALA A 280 -11.90 -14.28 25.06
C ALA A 280 -10.62 -14.55 25.86
N ILE A 281 -9.72 -13.57 26.02
CA ILE A 281 -8.52 -13.66 26.86
C ILE A 281 -8.92 -13.78 28.34
N ASN A 282 -9.90 -13.00 28.79
CA ASN A 282 -10.37 -13.07 30.17
C ASN A 282 -11.02 -14.42 30.55
N ASP A 283 -11.53 -15.12 29.57
CA ASP A 283 -12.13 -16.45 29.72
C ASP A 283 -11.10 -17.59 29.88
N LEU A 284 -9.83 -17.30 29.56
CA LEU A 284 -8.75 -18.28 29.65
C LEU A 284 -8.23 -18.38 31.09
N PRO A 285 -8.16 -19.60 31.67
CA PRO A 285 -7.53 -19.80 32.95
C PRO A 285 -5.99 -19.67 32.83
N MET A 286 -5.47 -18.59 33.39
CA MET A 286 -4.02 -18.33 33.41
C MET A 286 -3.64 -17.35 34.50
N HIS A 287 -2.35 -17.36 34.82
CA HIS A 287 -1.79 -16.42 35.80
C HIS A 287 -1.91 -14.96 35.30
N PHE A 288 -2.26 -14.04 36.21
CA PHE A 288 -2.56 -12.64 35.89
C PHE A 288 -1.43 -11.92 35.13
N MET A 289 -0.15 -12.22 35.42
CA MET A 289 0.99 -11.62 34.70
C MET A 289 1.06 -12.05 33.23
N ARG A 290 0.69 -13.28 32.92
CA ARG A 290 0.61 -13.79 31.54
C ARG A 290 -0.57 -13.15 30.79
N ARG A 291 -1.71 -12.99 31.50
CA ARG A 291 -2.86 -12.25 30.95
C ARG A 291 -2.51 -10.80 30.64
N ASN A 292 -1.82 -10.10 31.54
CA ASN A 292 -1.35 -8.74 31.30
C ASN A 292 -0.43 -8.64 30.08
N GLN A 293 0.43 -9.64 29.86
CA GLN A 293 1.26 -9.68 28.65
C GLN A 293 0.44 -9.84 27.37
N MET A 294 -0.62 -10.65 27.38
CA MET A 294 -1.54 -10.77 26.26
C MET A 294 -2.33 -9.49 25.99
N ASP A 295 -2.75 -8.78 27.05
CA ASP A 295 -3.41 -7.48 26.91
C ASP A 295 -2.50 -6.42 26.27
N LEU A 296 -1.19 -6.43 26.58
CA LEU A 296 -0.21 -5.58 25.91
C LEU A 296 -0.07 -5.90 24.43
N ASP A 297 -0.18 -7.18 24.03
CA ASP A 297 -0.17 -7.56 22.62
C ASP A 297 -1.48 -7.16 21.91
N VAL A 298 -2.61 -7.15 22.61
CA VAL A 298 -3.87 -6.62 22.07
C VAL A 298 -3.79 -5.11 21.82
N ALA A 299 -3.08 -4.35 22.65
CA ALA A 299 -2.86 -2.92 22.42
C ALA A 299 -2.16 -2.64 21.08
N HIS A 300 -1.32 -3.55 20.58
CA HIS A 300 -0.75 -3.40 19.24
C HIS A 300 -1.77 -3.50 18.11
N PHE A 301 -2.92 -4.15 18.32
CA PHE A 301 -4.00 -4.14 17.33
C PHE A 301 -4.65 -2.75 17.22
N GLU A 302 -4.72 -1.99 18.31
CA GLU A 302 -5.16 -0.59 18.27
C GLU A 302 -4.19 0.28 17.49
N ASP A 303 -2.88 0.12 17.71
CA ASP A 303 -1.84 0.83 16.95
C ASP A 303 -1.93 0.53 15.45
N ILE A 304 -2.21 -0.74 15.09
CA ILE A 304 -2.37 -1.16 13.70
C ILE A 304 -3.63 -0.53 13.10
N SER A 305 -4.78 -0.58 13.81
CA SER A 305 -6.03 0.01 13.36
C SER A 305 -5.88 1.51 13.14
N GLY A 306 -5.39 2.23 14.16
CA GLY A 306 -5.15 3.67 14.10
C GLY A 306 -4.12 4.06 13.03
N GLY A 307 -3.08 3.24 12.81
CA GLY A 307 -2.12 3.41 11.75
C GLY A 307 -2.75 3.29 10.35
N CYS A 308 -3.61 2.29 10.15
CA CYS A 308 -4.35 2.11 8.91
C CYS A 308 -5.36 3.25 8.67
N GLU A 309 -6.13 3.62 9.69
CA GLU A 309 -7.10 4.73 9.62
C GLU A 309 -6.42 6.07 9.32
N ARG A 310 -5.25 6.33 9.91
CA ARG A 310 -4.45 7.52 9.60
C ARG A 310 -4.01 7.53 8.12
N ILE A 311 -3.54 6.41 7.59
CA ILE A 311 -3.18 6.31 6.18
C ILE A 311 -4.41 6.53 5.30
N PHE A 312 -5.55 5.93 5.64
CA PHE A 312 -6.79 6.07 4.87
C PHE A 312 -7.35 7.49 4.93
N GLY A 313 -7.45 8.08 6.13
CA GLY A 313 -8.08 9.38 6.36
C GLY A 313 -7.22 10.60 6.02
N THR A 314 -5.90 10.43 5.84
CA THR A 314 -4.99 11.56 5.61
C THR A 314 -4.17 11.35 4.34
N PRO A 315 -4.62 11.83 3.17
CA PRO A 315 -3.87 11.74 1.92
C PRO A 315 -2.59 12.60 1.97
N VAL A 316 -1.72 12.46 0.97
CA VAL A 316 -0.62 13.41 0.74
C VAL A 316 -1.21 14.83 0.60
N PRO A 317 -0.57 15.87 1.18
CA PRO A 317 -1.12 17.21 1.14
C PRO A 317 -1.56 17.63 -0.26
N LEU A 318 -2.86 17.95 -0.42
CA LEU A 318 -3.47 18.22 -1.73
C LEU A 318 -2.81 19.37 -2.49
N VAL A 319 -2.22 20.33 -1.77
CA VAL A 319 -1.48 21.45 -2.40
C VAL A 319 -0.30 20.90 -3.20
N TYR A 320 0.43 19.94 -2.63
CA TYR A 320 1.59 19.31 -3.28
C TYR A 320 1.17 18.49 -4.50
N SER A 321 0.19 17.60 -4.36
CA SER A 321 -0.32 16.77 -5.45
C SER A 321 -0.87 17.62 -6.60
N ARG A 322 -1.67 18.64 -6.29
CA ARG A 322 -2.24 19.56 -7.29
C ARG A 322 -1.18 20.40 -8.01
N HIS A 323 -0.14 20.83 -7.30
CA HIS A 323 0.95 21.58 -7.91
C HIS A 323 1.71 20.73 -8.90
N THR A 324 2.09 19.52 -8.52
CA THR A 324 2.80 18.55 -9.38
C THR A 324 1.98 18.22 -10.63
N ALA A 325 0.71 17.90 -10.48
CA ALA A 325 -0.18 17.60 -11.60
C ALA A 325 -0.34 18.78 -12.55
N ARG A 326 -0.52 20.00 -12.04
CA ARG A 326 -0.62 21.23 -12.87
C ARG A 326 0.67 21.51 -13.61
N TYR A 327 1.81 21.37 -12.94
CA TYR A 327 3.11 21.59 -13.58
C TYR A 327 3.35 20.56 -14.69
N LEU A 328 3.11 19.27 -14.42
CA LEU A 328 3.23 18.21 -15.41
C LEU A 328 2.33 18.46 -16.63
N THR A 329 1.05 18.77 -16.39
CA THR A 329 0.09 19.02 -17.47
C THR A 329 0.49 20.22 -18.31
N ALA A 330 0.84 21.35 -17.68
CA ALA A 330 1.28 22.56 -18.40
C ALA A 330 2.56 22.30 -19.21
N TYR A 331 3.53 21.59 -18.61
CA TYR A 331 4.78 21.22 -19.28
C TYR A 331 4.51 20.35 -20.51
N LEU A 332 3.67 19.33 -20.40
CA LEU A 332 3.37 18.42 -21.51
C LEU A 332 2.53 19.06 -22.60
N LEU A 333 1.58 19.93 -22.26
CA LEU A 333 0.80 20.67 -23.27
C LEU A 333 1.66 21.67 -24.08
N MET A 334 2.71 22.23 -23.46
CA MET A 334 3.62 23.16 -24.15
C MET A 334 4.77 22.44 -24.85
N LEU A 335 5.11 21.21 -24.46
CA LEU A 335 6.25 20.45 -24.99
C LEU A 335 6.25 20.30 -26.52
N PRO A 336 5.10 20.07 -27.21
CA PRO A 336 5.07 20.00 -28.68
C PRO A 336 5.63 21.24 -29.34
N LEU A 337 5.40 22.44 -28.77
CA LEU A 337 5.88 23.70 -29.32
C LEU A 337 7.40 23.85 -29.18
N GLY A 338 7.98 23.26 -28.11
CA GLY A 338 9.43 23.24 -27.93
C GLY A 338 10.14 22.22 -28.83
N LEU A 339 9.50 21.06 -29.03
CA LEU A 339 10.06 19.98 -29.84
C LEU A 339 9.92 20.21 -31.34
N TYR A 340 8.97 21.07 -31.77
CA TYR A 340 8.65 21.28 -33.19
C TYR A 340 9.87 21.53 -34.05
N SER A 341 10.74 22.48 -33.66
CA SER A 341 11.92 22.84 -34.40
C SER A 341 12.98 21.72 -34.48
N GLY A 342 12.95 20.74 -33.61
CA GLY A 342 13.87 19.61 -33.58
C GLY A 342 13.62 18.57 -34.68
N PHE A 343 12.42 18.59 -35.28
CA PHE A 343 12.05 17.66 -36.36
C PHE A 343 12.35 18.20 -37.78
N GLY A 344 12.97 19.38 -37.89
CA GLY A 344 13.32 19.97 -39.15
C GLY A 344 12.13 20.56 -39.93
N ASP A 345 12.38 21.04 -41.17
CA ASP A 345 11.37 21.70 -41.99
C ASP A 345 10.67 20.75 -42.99
N SER A 346 10.96 19.43 -42.93
CA SER A 346 10.38 18.42 -43.81
C SER A 346 9.09 17.83 -43.21
N TRP A 347 8.47 16.87 -43.93
CA TRP A 347 7.34 16.09 -43.44
C TRP A 347 7.57 15.39 -42.11
N ASN A 348 8.82 15.27 -41.64
CA ASN A 348 9.22 14.72 -40.33
C ASN A 348 8.52 15.38 -39.14
N HIS A 349 7.94 16.56 -39.30
CA HIS A 349 7.08 17.13 -38.27
C HIS A 349 5.93 16.20 -37.89
N ILE A 350 5.47 15.30 -38.75
CA ILE A 350 4.44 14.32 -38.43
C ILE A 350 4.85 13.36 -37.32
N ALA A 351 6.17 13.07 -37.22
CA ALA A 351 6.74 12.25 -36.17
C ALA A 351 6.66 12.91 -34.76
N LEU A 352 6.37 14.23 -34.69
CA LEU A 352 6.15 14.94 -33.44
C LEU A 352 4.98 14.33 -32.67
N VAL A 353 3.87 13.99 -33.35
CA VAL A 353 2.67 13.46 -32.69
C VAL A 353 2.93 12.16 -31.92
N PRO A 354 3.45 11.09 -32.54
CA PRO A 354 3.74 9.85 -31.81
C PRO A 354 4.87 10.02 -30.77
N SER A 355 5.83 10.91 -31.00
CA SER A 355 6.90 11.19 -30.03
C SER A 355 6.36 11.82 -28.75
N VAL A 356 5.50 12.83 -28.89
CA VAL A 356 4.87 13.51 -27.75
C VAL A 356 3.88 12.59 -27.06
N ALA A 357 3.14 11.78 -27.81
CA ALA A 357 2.25 10.76 -27.26
C ALA A 357 3.01 9.77 -26.36
N ALA A 358 4.16 9.27 -26.83
CA ALA A 358 4.99 8.37 -26.03
C ALA A 358 5.54 9.05 -24.76
N ILE A 359 6.07 10.27 -24.88
CA ILE A 359 6.60 11.02 -23.74
C ILE A 359 5.49 11.30 -22.71
N SER A 360 4.33 11.78 -23.16
CA SER A 360 3.20 12.08 -22.27
C SER A 360 2.64 10.83 -21.59
N LEU A 361 2.56 9.70 -22.32
CA LEU A 361 2.12 8.43 -21.77
C LEU A 361 3.00 7.98 -20.60
N PHE A 362 4.33 8.08 -20.74
CA PHE A 362 5.25 7.69 -19.66
C PHE A 362 5.21 8.66 -18.48
N LEU A 363 5.19 9.96 -18.72
CA LEU A 363 5.22 10.94 -17.63
C LEU A 363 3.88 11.02 -16.87
N PHE A 364 2.74 11.01 -17.55
CA PHE A 364 1.44 10.85 -16.89
C PHE A 364 1.31 9.49 -16.21
N GLY A 365 1.90 8.44 -16.79
CA GLY A 365 1.94 7.12 -16.20
C GLY A 365 2.66 7.08 -14.84
N ILE A 366 3.72 7.86 -14.65
CA ILE A 366 4.41 8.00 -13.36
C ILE A 366 3.49 8.65 -12.32
N GLU A 367 2.77 9.72 -12.68
CA GLU A 367 1.81 10.38 -11.79
C GLU A 367 0.65 9.45 -11.44
N GLU A 368 0.13 8.70 -12.40
CA GLU A 368 -0.94 7.72 -12.18
C GLU A 368 -0.50 6.57 -11.26
N LEU A 369 0.75 6.10 -11.40
CA LEU A 369 1.34 5.13 -10.47
C LEU A 369 1.40 5.71 -9.05
N ALA A 370 1.84 6.96 -8.89
CA ALA A 370 1.89 7.62 -7.60
C ALA A 370 0.49 7.72 -6.96
N THR A 371 -0.51 8.13 -7.73
CA THR A 371 -1.92 8.22 -7.29
C THR A 371 -2.46 6.84 -6.91
N SER A 372 -2.15 5.80 -7.68
CA SER A 372 -2.58 4.43 -7.38
C SER A 372 -2.02 3.88 -6.07
N LEU A 373 -0.77 4.25 -5.71
CA LEU A 373 -0.11 3.80 -4.47
C LEU A 373 -0.49 4.64 -3.26
N GLU A 374 -1.03 5.84 -3.45
CA GLU A 374 -1.38 6.77 -2.37
C GLU A 374 -2.48 6.23 -1.45
N GLU A 375 -3.47 5.54 -2.02
CA GLU A 375 -4.49 4.80 -1.28
C GLU A 375 -4.20 3.29 -1.45
N PRO A 376 -3.49 2.64 -0.49
CA PRO A 376 -2.99 1.29 -0.67
C PRO A 376 -4.01 0.18 -0.40
N PHE A 377 -5.09 0.46 0.33
CA PHE A 377 -6.00 -0.58 0.82
C PHE A 377 -6.86 -1.18 -0.29
N SER A 378 -7.19 -0.41 -1.31
CA SER A 378 -7.91 -0.89 -2.48
C SER A 378 -7.10 -1.87 -3.35
N ILE A 379 -5.75 -1.83 -3.26
CA ILE A 379 -4.84 -2.70 -4.02
C ILE A 379 -4.17 -3.79 -3.19
N LEU A 380 -4.24 -3.71 -1.85
CA LEU A 380 -3.73 -4.76 -0.97
C LEU A 380 -4.76 -5.91 -0.84
N PRO A 381 -4.31 -7.17 -0.78
CA PRO A 381 -5.20 -8.32 -0.67
C PRO A 381 -5.65 -8.55 0.79
N LEU A 382 -6.40 -7.61 1.36
CA LEU A 382 -6.75 -7.57 2.78
C LEU A 382 -7.53 -8.80 3.21
N ILE A 383 -8.54 -9.22 2.44
CA ILE A 383 -9.35 -10.41 2.71
C ILE A 383 -8.50 -11.67 2.67
N GLY A 384 -7.60 -11.78 1.68
CA GLY A 384 -6.67 -12.91 1.58
C GLY A 384 -5.73 -13.01 2.79
N ILE A 385 -5.26 -11.86 3.30
CA ILE A 385 -4.43 -11.79 4.51
C ILE A 385 -5.25 -12.18 5.74
N SER A 386 -6.49 -11.71 5.88
CA SER A 386 -7.40 -12.07 6.98
C SER A 386 -7.69 -13.58 7.01
N ASN A 387 -7.93 -14.17 5.85
CA ASN A 387 -8.14 -15.63 5.73
C ASN A 387 -6.89 -16.41 6.16
N LYS A 388 -5.69 -15.94 5.78
CA LYS A 388 -4.42 -16.52 6.22
C LYS A 388 -4.21 -16.39 7.73
N ILE A 389 -4.60 -15.25 8.33
CA ILE A 389 -4.59 -15.07 9.79
C ILE A 389 -5.49 -16.11 10.44
N GLY A 390 -6.73 -16.25 9.96
CA GLY A 390 -7.66 -17.23 10.49
C GLY A 390 -7.12 -18.65 10.46
N ALA A 391 -6.61 -19.09 9.31
CA ALA A 391 -6.04 -20.43 9.16
C ALA A 391 -4.84 -20.68 10.11
N ASN A 392 -3.94 -19.68 10.24
CA ASN A 392 -2.80 -19.79 11.16
C ASN A 392 -3.23 -19.84 12.63
N CYS A 393 -4.25 -19.05 13.02
CA CYS A 393 -4.76 -19.04 14.38
C CYS A 393 -5.46 -20.35 14.74
N ASP A 394 -6.24 -20.92 13.80
CA ASP A 394 -6.90 -22.21 13.99
C ASP A 394 -5.87 -23.35 14.13
N GLU A 395 -4.83 -23.34 13.31
CA GLU A 395 -3.73 -24.31 13.39
C GLU A 395 -3.02 -24.21 14.75
N LEU A 396 -2.66 -23.01 15.21
CA LEU A 396 -2.00 -22.77 16.49
C LEU A 396 -2.88 -23.20 17.68
N ALA A 397 -4.19 -22.95 17.60
CA ALA A 397 -5.13 -23.37 18.63
C ALA A 397 -5.27 -24.91 18.73
N SER A 398 -4.98 -25.63 17.65
CA SER A 398 -5.06 -27.09 17.57
C SER A 398 -3.79 -27.83 18.02
N PHE A 399 -2.66 -27.13 18.18
CA PHE A 399 -1.39 -27.77 18.52
C PHE A 399 -1.41 -28.36 19.93
N LYS A 400 -0.90 -29.57 20.04
CA LYS A 400 -0.62 -30.26 21.29
C LYS A 400 0.89 -30.26 21.53
N SER A 401 1.30 -30.26 22.80
CA SER A 401 2.71 -30.40 23.15
C SER A 401 3.27 -31.71 22.61
N SER A 402 4.36 -31.62 21.86
CA SER A 402 5.14 -32.80 21.42
C SER A 402 6.35 -33.08 22.30
N LEU A 403 6.58 -32.21 23.32
CA LEU A 403 7.65 -32.43 24.28
C LEU A 403 7.21 -33.44 25.31
N PRO A 404 8.13 -34.33 25.75
CA PRO A 404 7.85 -35.24 26.87
C PRO A 404 7.48 -34.40 28.09
N GLU A 405 6.47 -34.84 28.84
CA GLU A 405 6.14 -34.18 30.11
C GLU A 405 7.40 -34.17 30.98
N PRO A 406 7.72 -33.05 31.63
CA PRO A 406 8.82 -33.02 32.57
C PRO A 406 8.56 -34.12 33.62
N PRO A 407 9.57 -34.94 33.97
CA PRO A 407 9.37 -35.95 34.99
C PRO A 407 8.70 -35.30 36.20
N VAL A 408 7.55 -35.83 36.57
CA VAL A 408 6.87 -35.44 37.83
C VAL A 408 7.96 -35.47 38.89
N ALA A 409 8.23 -34.34 39.51
CA ALA A 409 9.25 -34.25 40.55
C ALA A 409 8.97 -35.40 41.54
N LEU A 410 9.86 -36.36 41.57
CA LEU A 410 9.80 -37.45 42.57
C LEU A 410 9.56 -36.76 43.88
N GLU A 411 8.42 -37.08 44.51
CA GLU A 411 8.16 -36.74 45.90
C GLU A 411 9.45 -37.07 46.67
N THR A 412 10.17 -36.03 47.01
CA THR A 412 11.29 -36.17 47.95
C THR A 412 10.64 -36.56 49.24
N THR A 413 10.56 -37.89 49.46
CA THR A 413 10.25 -38.43 50.76
C THR A 413 11.30 -37.92 51.73
N ILE A 414 11.02 -36.77 52.34
CA ILE A 414 11.79 -36.29 53.49
C ILE A 414 11.46 -37.26 54.60
N ALA A 415 12.27 -38.33 54.65
CA ALA A 415 12.32 -39.17 55.85
C ALA A 415 12.67 -38.26 57.01
N THR A 416 11.70 -38.03 57.85
CA THR A 416 11.80 -37.35 59.12
C THR A 416 12.75 -38.15 60.00
N THR A 417 14.03 -37.90 59.91
CA THR A 417 15.02 -38.32 60.92
C THR A 417 15.16 -37.18 61.92
N SER A 418 14.32 -37.24 62.93
CA SER A 418 14.56 -36.48 64.16
C SER A 418 15.81 -37.02 64.83
N SER A 419 16.61 -36.10 65.28
CA SER A 419 17.76 -36.18 66.22
C SER A 419 19.16 -36.07 65.53
N MET A 420 19.79 -34.95 65.64
CA MET A 420 20.90 -34.68 66.54
C MET A 420 21.41 -33.24 66.27
N SER A 421 21.33 -32.43 67.30
CA SER A 421 22.09 -31.19 67.43
C SER A 421 23.58 -31.49 67.39
N GLU A 422 24.34 -30.72 66.57
CA GLU A 422 25.63 -30.15 67.00
C GLU A 422 26.40 -29.66 65.74
N GLY A 423 26.89 -28.42 65.84
CA GLY A 423 28.04 -27.99 65.08
C GLY A 423 27.77 -27.35 63.72
N VAL A 424 27.32 -26.12 63.69
CA VAL A 424 27.37 -25.27 62.49
C VAL A 424 28.75 -24.60 62.39
N PRO A 425 29.63 -24.90 61.41
CA PRO A 425 30.72 -24.03 61.10
C PRO A 425 30.22 -22.82 60.35
N LYS A 426 30.47 -21.64 60.89
CA LYS A 426 30.22 -20.36 60.21
C LYS A 426 31.07 -20.29 58.94
N MET A 427 30.51 -20.54 57.81
CA MET A 427 31.14 -20.19 56.54
C MET A 427 31.02 -18.68 56.31
N ALA A 428 32.15 -18.04 56.08
CA ALA A 428 32.24 -16.64 55.72
C ALA A 428 31.51 -16.37 54.41
N ALA A 429 30.77 -15.27 54.37
CA ALA A 429 30.16 -14.79 53.17
C ALA A 429 31.21 -14.52 52.08
N PRO A 430 30.99 -14.92 50.83
CA PRO A 430 31.89 -14.55 49.74
C PRO A 430 31.80 -13.03 49.51
N GLU A 431 32.97 -12.41 49.38
CA GLU A 431 33.09 -11.01 48.99
C GLU A 431 32.46 -10.78 47.60
N PRO A 432 31.84 -9.63 47.37
CA PRO A 432 31.29 -9.32 46.07
C PRO A 432 32.42 -9.14 45.06
N VAL A 433 32.45 -9.98 44.05
CA VAL A 433 33.29 -9.81 42.85
C VAL A 433 32.76 -8.59 42.09
N VAL A 434 33.49 -7.49 42.17
CA VAL A 434 33.28 -6.33 41.33
C VAL A 434 33.79 -6.71 39.94
N VAL A 435 32.88 -7.01 39.03
CA VAL A 435 33.19 -7.10 37.60
C VAL A 435 33.23 -5.67 37.08
N GLU A 436 34.43 -5.15 36.87
CA GLU A 436 34.64 -3.93 36.12
C GLU A 436 34.23 -4.21 34.63
N VAL A 437 33.09 -3.70 34.26
CA VAL A 437 32.68 -3.70 32.86
C VAL A 437 33.31 -2.48 32.21
N GLU A 438 34.37 -2.69 31.45
CA GLU A 438 34.88 -1.68 30.53
C GLU A 438 33.75 -1.33 29.52
N PRO A 439 33.45 -0.04 29.26
CA PRO A 439 32.49 0.33 28.24
C PRO A 439 33.06 0.02 26.86
N GLU A 440 32.44 -0.89 26.16
CA GLU A 440 32.64 -1.11 24.72
C GLU A 440 32.24 0.16 23.97
N VAL A 441 33.26 0.86 23.46
CA VAL A 441 33.09 2.05 22.63
C VAL A 441 32.57 1.57 21.27
N GLU A 442 31.26 1.69 21.01
CA GLU A 442 30.71 1.62 19.65
C GLU A 442 31.31 2.78 18.83
N ALA A 443 32.10 2.42 17.84
CA ALA A 443 32.61 3.35 16.85
C ALA A 443 31.49 3.81 15.95
N GLU A 444 30.99 5.04 16.14
CA GLU A 444 30.20 5.75 15.15
C GLU A 444 31.04 5.99 13.88
N PRO A 445 30.49 5.82 12.66
CA PRO A 445 31.20 6.17 11.45
C PRO A 445 31.36 7.70 11.36
N GLU A 446 32.59 8.15 11.27
CA GLU A 446 32.95 9.54 10.98
C GLU A 446 32.28 10.00 9.67
N VAL A 447 31.33 10.90 9.79
CA VAL A 447 30.83 11.70 8.67
C VAL A 447 31.75 12.94 8.60
N GLU A 448 32.60 13.01 7.60
CA GLU A 448 33.37 14.21 7.27
C GLU A 448 32.42 15.40 7.07
N ALA A 449 32.37 16.28 8.05
CA ALA A 449 31.68 17.56 7.92
C ALA A 449 32.58 18.52 7.14
N VAL A 450 32.25 18.78 5.89
CA VAL A 450 32.77 19.91 5.13
C VAL A 450 32.20 21.19 5.76
N VAL A 451 33.03 21.83 6.59
CA VAL A 451 32.72 23.16 7.15
C VAL A 451 32.89 24.20 6.05
N THR A 452 31.80 24.62 5.44
CA THR A 452 31.73 25.88 4.71
C THR A 452 31.34 26.99 5.68
N GLU A 453 32.29 27.85 5.93
CA GLU A 453 32.22 29.08 6.72
C GLU A 453 31.13 29.99 6.12
N VAL A 454 29.98 30.12 6.77
CA VAL A 454 28.93 31.08 6.42
C VAL A 454 28.97 32.21 7.44
N ALA A 455 29.33 33.40 6.93
CA ALA A 455 29.38 34.64 7.69
C ALA A 455 28.02 35.01 8.31
N GLU A 456 28.05 35.40 9.58
CA GLU A 456 26.88 35.91 10.34
C GLU A 456 26.23 37.14 9.67
N PRO A 457 24.92 37.21 9.50
CA PRO A 457 24.22 38.44 9.12
C PRO A 457 23.90 39.25 10.37
N LYS A 458 24.40 40.48 10.37
CA LYS A 458 24.12 41.51 11.37
C LYS A 458 22.61 41.77 11.53
N SER A 459 22.12 41.66 12.76
CA SER A 459 20.75 41.95 13.16
C SER A 459 20.37 43.40 12.90
N ARG A 460 19.49 43.68 11.92
CA ARG A 460 18.78 44.95 11.79
C ARG A 460 17.47 44.88 12.58
N LYS A 461 17.44 45.62 13.67
CA LYS A 461 16.20 45.88 14.45
C LYS A 461 15.21 46.69 13.58
N PHE A 462 14.16 46.05 13.15
CA PHE A 462 13.02 46.73 12.53
C PHE A 462 12.08 47.23 13.64
N ARG A 463 11.98 48.57 13.80
CA ARG A 463 11.02 49.25 14.69
C ARG A 463 9.75 49.49 13.88
N ILE A 464 8.63 48.91 14.28
CA ILE A 464 7.29 49.21 13.74
C ILE A 464 6.69 50.38 14.54
N PRO A 465 6.27 51.47 13.94
CA PRO A 465 5.57 52.53 14.65
C PRO A 465 4.09 52.19 14.83
N PHE A 466 3.65 52.10 16.07
CA PHE A 466 2.23 52.08 16.44
C PHE A 466 1.60 53.44 16.19
N THR A 467 0.66 53.55 15.27
CA THR A 467 -0.26 54.66 15.16
C THR A 467 -1.50 54.41 16.01
N LYS A 468 -1.67 55.23 17.06
CA LYS A 468 -2.91 55.35 17.82
C LYS A 468 -3.98 55.98 16.92
N SER A 469 -5.07 55.26 16.68
CA SER A 469 -6.32 55.89 16.21
C SER A 469 -7.16 56.25 17.41
N ARG A 470 -7.53 57.53 17.46
CA ARG A 470 -8.53 58.15 18.35
C ARG A 470 -9.85 58.19 17.60
N ASN A 471 -10.88 57.92 18.31
CA ASN A 471 -12.34 58.08 18.20
C ASN A 471 -13.09 56.84 17.76
#